data_3e42927c877eb87d430f162a0b80797b
#
_entry.id   3e42927c877eb87d430f162a0b80797b
#
_cell.length_a   1.000
_cell.length_b   1.000
_cell.length_c   1.000
_cell.angle_alpha   90.00
_cell.angle_beta   90.00
_cell.angle_gamma   90.00
#
_symmetry.space_group_name_H-M   'P 1'
#
loop_
_entity.id
_entity.type
_entity.pdbx_description
1 polymer ?
#
loop_
_entity_poly.entity_id
_entity_poly.type
_entity_poly.pdbx_seq_one_letter_code
_entity_poly.pdbx_strand_id
1 'polypeptide(L)'
;MKNLKKPARLPRKAPSNQTGGTAWGKKLAAEFSRIVQSADMKKLILLNFPDIIAFYMVEKAAWLYRHCNGDSVVDRLMVLFMNFGLAYKSVLPSFHPFDLMVGLVGAAALKAVIYFKGKNAKKYRQGEEYGSARWGNQKDIEPFIDPVFENNVILTQTERLMMSGRPKHPKYARNKNVIVIGGSGSGKTRFYVKPNLMQMPQKVSYVVTDPKGTIIIECGKMLSDAGYKIKVLNTINFKKSMRYNPFHYIRSEKDILKLVNTIIANTKGDGEKSGEDFWIKAERLLYCALIGYIWYEAPEEEQNFSTLLEFINASEAREDDENFKNAVDELFEELEKDKPEHFAVRQYKKYKLAAGKTAKSILISCGARLAPFDIAELRDLMAYDEMELDLLGDRRTALFVIISDTDDTFNFVVSIMYTQLFNLLCDRADDQCGGQLKYHVRLLLDEFANIGLIPKFDKLIATIRSREISASIILQSQSQLKTIYKDAAETIIGNCDTMLFLGGKESSTLKEISETLGKETIDLYNTSDTRGQSPSFGTTYQKTGKELMSRDELSVMDGSKCILQLRGVRPFLSDKFDITKHKRYKELSDFDKKNAFDVERYLKHELRLRMDEEFDCYEVDVSEESTA
;
A
#
# COMPACT_ATOMS: atom_id res chain seq x y z
N MET A 1 -35.89 -38.05 -12.89
CA MET A 1 -36.83 -38.70 -11.95
C MET A 1 -36.87 -37.89 -10.65
N LYS A 2 -38.10 -37.43 -10.35
CA LYS A 2 -38.71 -37.05 -9.03
C LYS A 2 -37.91 -36.05 -8.16
N ASN A 3 -38.22 -34.78 -8.17
CA ASN A 3 -39.33 -34.03 -7.53
C ASN A 3 -39.68 -34.49 -6.12
N LEU A 4 -39.54 -33.59 -5.14
CA LEU A 4 -40.57 -33.35 -4.13
C LEU A 4 -40.34 -32.01 -3.38
N LYS A 5 -41.20 -31.04 -3.71
CA LYS A 5 -41.50 -29.82 -2.93
C LYS A 5 -42.26 -30.22 -1.65
N LYS A 6 -42.00 -29.52 -0.52
CA LYS A 6 -42.91 -29.53 0.65
C LYS A 6 -43.57 -28.15 0.80
N PRO A 7 -44.85 -28.12 1.19
CA PRO A 7 -45.70 -26.94 1.06
C PRO A 7 -45.70 -26.03 2.29
N ALA A 8 -46.11 -24.78 2.02
CA ALA A 8 -46.36 -23.71 2.99
C ALA A 8 -47.55 -24.08 3.93
N ARG A 9 -47.44 -23.73 5.22
CA ARG A 9 -48.56 -23.72 6.16
C ARG A 9 -49.06 -22.29 6.38
N LEU A 10 -50.32 -22.10 6.09
CA LEU A 10 -51.15 -20.92 6.34
C LEU A 10 -51.47 -20.76 7.86
N PRO A 11 -51.89 -19.56 8.30
CA PRO A 11 -52.00 -19.22 9.71
C PRO A 11 -53.32 -19.64 10.33
N ARG A 12 -53.31 -20.10 11.58
CA ARG A 12 -54.51 -20.31 12.39
C ARG A 12 -54.89 -19.03 13.16
N LYS A 13 -56.15 -18.65 13.04
CA LYS A 13 -56.86 -17.59 13.76
C LYS A 13 -56.97 -17.87 15.26
N ALA A 14 -57.03 -16.76 15.98
CA ALA A 14 -57.17 -16.60 17.41
C ALA A 14 -58.48 -17.19 18.01
N PRO A 15 -58.54 -17.24 19.35
CA PRO A 15 -59.65 -16.55 19.99
C PRO A 15 -59.23 -15.47 20.99
N SER A 16 -60.14 -14.51 21.09
CA SER A 16 -60.17 -13.33 21.93
C SER A 16 -60.39 -13.66 23.41
N ASN A 17 -59.75 -12.95 24.35
CA ASN A 17 -60.43 -12.06 25.29
C ASN A 17 -59.48 -11.39 26.29
N GLN A 18 -59.56 -10.09 26.27
CA GLN A 18 -59.71 -9.14 27.39
C GLN A 18 -58.73 -9.20 28.57
N THR A 19 -57.85 -8.21 28.66
CA THR A 19 -57.90 -7.15 29.69
C THR A 19 -56.90 -6.07 29.32
N GLY A 20 -57.34 -4.82 29.40
CA GLY A 20 -56.64 -3.64 28.93
C GLY A 20 -55.44 -3.29 29.77
N GLY A 21 -54.31 -3.42 29.16
CA GLY A 21 -53.05 -2.74 29.52
C GLY A 21 -52.42 -2.26 28.22
N THR A 22 -52.33 -0.94 28.11
CA THR A 22 -51.82 -0.26 26.90
C THR A 22 -50.53 -0.91 26.42
N ALA A 23 -50.41 -1.15 25.12
CA ALA A 23 -49.25 -1.75 24.46
C ALA A 23 -47.92 -1.01 24.83
N TRP A 24 -48.05 0.20 25.28
CA TRP A 24 -46.96 1.04 25.79
C TRP A 24 -46.42 0.56 27.14
N GLY A 25 -47.29 0.14 28.08
CA GLY A 25 -46.88 -0.38 29.39
C GLY A 25 -46.13 -1.72 29.30
N LYS A 26 -46.54 -2.59 28.35
CA LYS A 26 -45.85 -3.88 28.11
C LYS A 26 -44.49 -3.70 27.44
N LYS A 27 -44.34 -2.70 26.58
CA LYS A 27 -43.06 -2.34 25.97
C LYS A 27 -42.09 -1.75 26.98
N LEU A 28 -42.55 -0.84 27.84
CA LEU A 28 -41.77 -0.26 28.94
C LEU A 28 -41.34 -1.32 29.96
N ALA A 29 -42.25 -2.25 30.35
CA ALA A 29 -41.93 -3.34 31.26
C ALA A 29 -40.92 -4.34 30.67
N ALA A 30 -41.00 -4.64 29.37
CA ALA A 30 -40.01 -5.50 28.67
C ALA A 30 -38.64 -4.82 28.51
N GLU A 31 -38.60 -3.53 28.27
CA GLU A 31 -37.37 -2.74 28.20
C GLU A 31 -36.73 -2.61 29.59
N PHE A 32 -37.54 -2.36 30.62
CA PHE A 32 -37.08 -2.31 32.00
C PHE A 32 -36.52 -3.65 32.49
N SER A 33 -37.18 -4.76 32.11
CA SER A 33 -36.74 -6.12 32.42
C SER A 33 -35.40 -6.46 31.72
N ARG A 34 -35.19 -5.99 30.47
CA ARG A 34 -33.89 -6.13 29.76
C ARG A 34 -32.80 -5.33 30.40
N ILE A 35 -33.05 -4.10 30.82
CA ILE A 35 -32.09 -3.23 31.48
C ILE A 35 -31.68 -3.79 32.85
N VAL A 36 -32.61 -4.32 33.60
CA VAL A 36 -32.37 -4.95 34.93
C VAL A 36 -31.59 -6.28 34.81
N GLN A 37 -31.78 -7.06 33.76
CA GLN A 37 -31.05 -8.31 33.53
C GLN A 37 -29.64 -8.11 32.97
N SER A 38 -29.34 -6.96 32.34
CA SER A 38 -28.02 -6.65 31.77
C SER A 38 -27.15 -5.76 32.66
N ALA A 39 -27.70 -5.13 33.67
CA ALA A 39 -26.98 -4.22 34.58
C ALA A 39 -26.39 -5.03 35.74
N ASP A 40 -25.07 -4.91 35.89
CA ASP A 40 -24.36 -5.38 37.08
C ASP A 40 -24.95 -4.64 38.31
N MET A 41 -25.82 -5.32 39.06
CA MET A 41 -26.57 -4.74 40.19
C MET A 41 -25.65 -4.07 41.20
N LYS A 42 -24.42 -4.55 41.37
CA LYS A 42 -23.40 -3.92 42.24
C LYS A 42 -23.01 -2.53 41.71
N LYS A 43 -22.81 -2.40 40.40
CA LYS A 43 -22.50 -1.10 39.78
C LYS A 43 -23.67 -0.12 39.87
N LEU A 44 -24.90 -0.62 39.68
CA LEU A 44 -26.10 0.22 39.75
C LEU A 44 -26.30 0.78 41.18
N ILE A 45 -26.14 -0.03 42.21
CA ILE A 45 -26.23 0.37 43.61
C ILE A 45 -25.09 1.36 43.94
N LEU A 46 -23.85 1.08 43.51
CA LEU A 46 -22.71 1.94 43.79
C LEU A 46 -22.85 3.32 43.16
N LEU A 47 -23.37 3.37 41.92
CA LEU A 47 -23.58 4.63 41.17
C LEU A 47 -24.68 5.50 41.74
N ASN A 48 -25.73 4.92 42.34
CA ASN A 48 -26.86 5.63 42.90
C ASN A 48 -26.78 5.75 44.45
N PHE A 49 -25.71 5.27 45.08
CA PHE A 49 -25.54 5.34 46.52
C PHE A 49 -25.60 6.76 47.07
N PRO A 50 -25.00 7.79 46.47
CA PRO A 50 -25.15 9.17 46.92
C PRO A 50 -26.60 9.68 46.81
N ASP A 51 -27.35 9.27 45.76
CA ASP A 51 -28.74 9.68 45.57
C ASP A 51 -29.66 9.05 46.61
N ILE A 52 -29.38 7.80 47.05
CA ILE A 52 -30.12 7.11 48.14
C ILE A 52 -29.87 7.81 49.46
N ILE A 53 -28.63 8.20 49.76
CA ILE A 53 -28.31 8.94 50.96
C ILE A 53 -28.99 10.30 50.97
N ALA A 54 -28.96 11.05 49.83
CA ALA A 54 -29.61 12.33 49.68
C ALA A 54 -31.13 12.20 49.86
N PHE A 55 -31.74 11.21 49.26
CA PHE A 55 -33.16 10.92 49.45
C PHE A 55 -33.49 10.78 50.93
N TYR A 56 -32.78 9.92 51.64
CA TYR A 56 -33.01 9.63 53.07
C TYR A 56 -32.78 10.90 53.93
N MET A 57 -31.73 11.67 53.67
CA MET A 57 -31.47 12.88 54.44
C MET A 57 -32.56 13.95 54.24
N VAL A 58 -33.00 14.17 52.98
CA VAL A 58 -33.99 15.18 52.65
C VAL A 58 -35.39 14.74 53.12
N GLU A 59 -35.72 13.44 53.06
CA GLU A 59 -36.95 12.86 53.58
C GLU A 59 -37.04 13.09 55.11
N LYS A 60 -35.95 12.83 55.85
CA LYS A 60 -35.85 13.07 57.28
C LYS A 60 -35.99 14.56 57.63
N ALA A 61 -35.40 15.43 56.89
CA ALA A 61 -35.56 16.86 57.04
C ALA A 61 -37.02 17.32 56.83
N ALA A 62 -37.71 16.77 55.81
CA ALA A 62 -39.10 17.02 55.54
C ALA A 62 -40.00 16.53 56.68
N TRP A 63 -39.74 15.34 57.22
CA TRP A 63 -40.42 14.80 58.42
C TRP A 63 -40.28 15.74 59.61
N LEU A 64 -39.07 16.21 59.93
CA LEU A 64 -38.79 17.14 61.03
C LEU A 64 -39.52 18.46 60.82
N TYR A 65 -39.44 19.05 59.59
CA TYR A 65 -40.13 20.29 59.24
C TYR A 65 -41.66 20.22 59.49
N ARG A 66 -42.24 19.08 59.18
CA ARG A 66 -43.70 18.84 59.35
C ARG A 66 -44.09 18.72 60.81
N HIS A 67 -43.15 18.28 61.69
CA HIS A 67 -43.38 18.13 63.13
C HIS A 67 -42.85 19.30 63.98
N CYS A 68 -42.23 20.30 63.36
CA CYS A 68 -41.80 21.50 64.04
C CYS A 68 -42.98 22.44 64.39
N ASN A 69 -43.05 22.91 65.60
CA ASN A 69 -43.97 23.94 66.03
C ASN A 69 -43.42 25.30 65.68
N GLY A 70 -44.14 26.09 64.86
CA GLY A 70 -43.77 27.47 64.48
C GLY A 70 -44.90 28.11 63.73
N ASP A 71 -45.18 29.41 63.98
CA ASP A 71 -46.27 30.13 63.36
C ASP A 71 -45.96 30.64 61.93
N SER A 72 -44.67 30.77 61.60
CA SER A 72 -44.21 31.17 60.28
C SER A 72 -43.32 30.07 59.62
N VAL A 73 -43.20 30.13 58.28
CA VAL A 73 -42.29 29.27 57.48
C VAL A 73 -40.86 29.46 57.91
N VAL A 74 -40.47 30.70 58.28
CA VAL A 74 -39.11 31.03 58.69
C VAL A 74 -38.78 30.41 60.04
N ASP A 75 -39.73 30.47 61.00
CA ASP A 75 -39.56 29.84 62.33
C ASP A 75 -39.39 28.33 62.23
N ARG A 76 -40.19 27.68 61.38
CA ARG A 76 -40.08 26.21 61.14
C ARG A 76 -38.73 25.83 60.54
N LEU A 77 -38.21 26.66 59.61
CA LEU A 77 -36.89 26.45 59.02
C LEU A 77 -35.78 26.66 60.04
N MET A 78 -35.91 27.67 60.91
CA MET A 78 -34.94 27.91 61.96
C MET A 78 -34.89 26.76 62.98
N VAL A 79 -36.06 26.27 63.42
CA VAL A 79 -36.16 25.10 64.29
C VAL A 79 -35.62 23.83 63.61
N LEU A 80 -35.86 23.64 62.31
CA LEU A 80 -35.28 22.56 61.53
C LEU A 80 -33.74 22.60 61.58
N PHE A 81 -33.13 23.77 61.32
CA PHE A 81 -31.67 23.91 61.34
C PHE A 81 -31.07 23.69 62.73
N MET A 82 -31.70 24.26 63.77
CA MET A 82 -31.21 24.09 65.14
C MET A 82 -31.35 22.68 65.67
N ASN A 83 -32.35 21.94 65.25
CA ASN A 83 -32.68 20.61 65.76
C ASN A 83 -32.52 19.49 64.73
N PHE A 84 -31.70 19.70 63.68
CA PHE A 84 -31.53 18.74 62.57
C PHE A 84 -31.16 17.33 63.05
N GLY A 85 -30.39 17.22 64.12
CA GLY A 85 -30.01 15.93 64.73
C GLY A 85 -31.21 15.13 65.29
N LEU A 86 -32.31 15.78 65.64
CA LEU A 86 -33.53 15.10 66.13
C LEU A 86 -34.23 14.25 65.02
N ALA A 87 -34.07 14.63 63.77
CA ALA A 87 -34.57 13.89 62.63
C ALA A 87 -34.05 12.44 62.54
N TYR A 88 -32.85 12.22 63.11
CA TYR A 88 -32.15 10.93 63.04
C TYR A 88 -32.26 10.09 64.32
N LYS A 89 -33.07 10.51 65.31
CA LYS A 89 -33.38 9.68 66.50
C LYS A 89 -34.05 8.34 66.12
N SER A 90 -34.82 8.33 65.03
CA SER A 90 -35.36 7.11 64.46
C SER A 90 -34.65 6.80 63.12
N VAL A 91 -34.11 5.61 62.96
CA VAL A 91 -33.44 5.15 61.72
C VAL A 91 -34.43 4.84 60.61
N LEU A 92 -35.69 4.54 60.98
CA LEU A 92 -36.75 4.19 60.02
C LEU A 92 -37.18 5.41 59.20
N PRO A 93 -37.32 5.30 57.87
CA PRO A 93 -37.82 6.42 57.04
C PRO A 93 -39.30 6.74 57.39
N SER A 94 -39.70 7.95 57.11
CA SER A 94 -41.09 8.36 57.16
C SER A 94 -41.85 7.81 55.94
N PHE A 95 -42.94 7.10 56.15
CA PHE A 95 -43.80 6.60 55.08
C PHE A 95 -44.88 7.60 54.65
N HIS A 96 -44.78 8.85 55.09
CA HIS A 96 -45.73 9.86 54.72
C HIS A 96 -45.51 10.33 53.25
N PRO A 97 -46.57 10.41 52.41
CA PRO A 97 -46.38 10.71 50.98
C PRO A 97 -45.68 12.04 50.71
N PHE A 98 -45.90 13.07 51.51
CA PHE A 98 -45.24 14.37 51.37
C PHE A 98 -43.72 14.30 51.65
N ASP A 99 -43.30 13.59 52.67
CA ASP A 99 -41.88 13.46 53.05
C ASP A 99 -41.12 12.66 52.01
N LEU A 100 -41.73 11.58 51.47
CA LEU A 100 -41.22 10.79 50.37
C LEU A 100 -41.08 11.60 49.07
N MET A 101 -42.09 12.46 48.77
CA MET A 101 -42.01 13.32 47.57
C MET A 101 -40.88 14.32 47.67
N VAL A 102 -40.70 14.97 48.84
CA VAL A 102 -39.62 15.95 49.07
C VAL A 102 -38.26 15.26 49.01
N GLY A 103 -38.13 14.04 49.58
CA GLY A 103 -36.93 13.22 49.48
C GLY A 103 -36.58 12.89 48.02
N LEU A 104 -37.55 12.54 47.20
CA LEU A 104 -37.36 12.24 45.77
C LEU A 104 -36.93 13.47 44.99
N VAL A 105 -37.50 14.66 45.27
CA VAL A 105 -37.08 15.91 44.67
C VAL A 105 -35.62 16.27 45.06
N GLY A 106 -35.27 16.04 46.32
CA GLY A 106 -33.87 16.22 46.79
C GLY A 106 -32.87 15.31 46.10
N ALA A 107 -33.20 14.03 45.95
CA ALA A 107 -32.34 13.08 45.22
C ALA A 107 -32.24 13.47 43.74
N ALA A 108 -33.35 13.86 43.10
CA ALA A 108 -33.34 14.32 41.71
C ALA A 108 -32.50 15.59 41.50
N ALA A 109 -32.58 16.53 42.46
CA ALA A 109 -31.78 17.76 42.45
C ALA A 109 -30.27 17.43 42.56
N LEU A 110 -29.90 16.54 43.50
CA LEU A 110 -28.49 16.09 43.62
C LEU A 110 -28.01 15.41 42.32
N LYS A 111 -28.82 14.56 41.76
CA LYS A 111 -28.50 13.87 40.49
C LYS A 111 -28.35 14.87 39.35
N ALA A 112 -29.19 15.89 39.25
CA ALA A 112 -29.07 16.95 38.28
C ALA A 112 -27.75 17.74 38.47
N VAL A 113 -27.40 18.08 39.70
CA VAL A 113 -26.12 18.77 40.02
C VAL A 113 -24.93 17.90 39.61
N ILE A 114 -24.91 16.60 39.95
CA ILE A 114 -23.87 15.68 39.58
C ILE A 114 -23.78 15.57 38.04
N TYR A 115 -24.94 15.46 37.34
CA TYR A 115 -25.01 15.41 35.90
C TYR A 115 -24.44 16.69 35.24
N PHE A 116 -24.86 17.86 35.67
CA PHE A 116 -24.34 19.12 35.12
C PHE A 116 -22.87 19.36 35.44
N LYS A 117 -22.41 19.01 36.66
CA LYS A 117 -20.99 19.04 36.99
C LYS A 117 -20.17 18.08 36.12
N GLY A 118 -20.67 16.85 35.89
CA GLY A 118 -20.03 15.87 35.02
C GLY A 118 -20.00 16.32 33.56
N LYS A 119 -21.09 16.95 33.04
CA LYS A 119 -21.17 17.46 31.67
C LYS A 119 -20.25 18.67 31.46
N ASN A 120 -20.07 19.50 32.47
CA ASN A 120 -19.23 20.70 32.42
C ASN A 120 -17.81 20.45 32.94
N ALA A 121 -17.49 19.25 33.39
CA ALA A 121 -16.15 18.89 33.81
C ALA A 121 -15.18 19.04 32.64
N LYS A 122 -14.18 19.88 32.80
CA LYS A 122 -13.08 19.98 31.84
C LYS A 122 -12.42 18.60 31.73
N LYS A 123 -12.37 18.05 30.52
CA LYS A 123 -11.66 16.79 30.24
C LYS A 123 -10.17 17.07 30.30
N TYR A 124 -9.54 16.88 31.46
CA TYR A 124 -8.10 16.92 31.59
C TYR A 124 -7.52 15.59 31.07
N ARG A 125 -6.68 15.65 30.03
CA ARG A 125 -5.89 14.51 29.56
C ARG A 125 -4.57 14.51 30.31
N GLN A 126 -4.56 13.94 31.52
CA GLN A 126 -3.34 13.86 32.32
C GLN A 126 -2.29 12.98 31.60
N GLY A 127 -1.10 13.56 31.34
CA GLY A 127 -0.01 12.88 30.68
C GLY A 127 -0.10 12.83 29.15
N GLU A 128 -1.13 13.43 28.57
CA GLU A 128 -1.34 13.49 27.11
C GLU A 128 -1.67 14.90 26.62
N GLU A 129 -1.37 15.94 27.41
CA GLU A 129 -1.78 17.32 27.15
C GLU A 129 -1.18 17.86 25.83
N TYR A 130 0.06 17.47 25.52
CA TYR A 130 0.80 17.92 24.35
C TYR A 130 0.98 16.83 23.28
N GLY A 131 0.71 15.57 23.64
CA GLY A 131 0.80 14.44 22.72
C GLY A 131 0.74 13.12 23.47
N SER A 132 0.23 12.08 22.78
CA SER A 132 0.11 10.73 23.31
C SER A 132 1.00 9.73 22.57
N ALA A 133 2.03 10.21 21.86
CA ALA A 133 2.96 9.34 21.15
C ALA A 133 3.70 8.46 22.16
N ARG A 134 3.89 7.19 21.80
CA ARG A 134 4.71 6.22 22.54
C ARG A 134 5.19 5.14 21.58
N TRP A 135 6.25 4.49 21.93
CA TRP A 135 6.69 3.29 21.22
C TRP A 135 5.69 2.14 21.39
N GLY A 136 5.51 1.37 20.33
CA GLY A 136 4.71 0.16 20.31
C GLY A 136 5.37 -0.98 21.09
N ASN A 137 4.57 -1.95 21.46
CA ASN A 137 5.01 -3.17 22.13
C ASN A 137 4.43 -4.41 21.42
N GLN A 138 4.84 -5.60 21.83
CA GLN A 138 4.43 -6.86 21.22
C GLN A 138 2.90 -7.03 21.15
N LYS A 139 2.14 -6.53 22.12
CA LYS A 139 0.67 -6.60 22.11
C LYS A 139 0.03 -5.74 21.02
N ASP A 140 0.71 -4.66 20.62
CA ASP A 140 0.20 -3.76 19.58
C ASP A 140 0.31 -4.41 18.18
N ILE A 141 1.33 -5.26 17.94
CA ILE A 141 1.57 -5.91 16.62
C ILE A 141 0.99 -7.34 16.52
N GLU A 142 0.84 -8.04 17.63
CA GLU A 142 0.38 -9.44 17.67
C GLU A 142 -0.86 -9.73 16.81
N PRO A 143 -1.91 -8.86 16.77
CA PRO A 143 -3.09 -9.11 15.93
C PRO A 143 -2.83 -9.11 14.41
N PHE A 144 -1.67 -8.61 13.98
CA PHE A 144 -1.30 -8.48 12.58
C PHE A 144 -0.33 -9.58 12.11
N ILE A 145 0.07 -10.49 13.01
CA ILE A 145 1.02 -11.57 12.75
C ILE A 145 0.26 -12.87 12.44
N ASP A 146 0.68 -13.58 11.38
CA ASP A 146 0.23 -14.96 11.14
C ASP A 146 1.00 -15.92 12.06
N PRO A 147 0.34 -16.91 12.70
CA PRO A 147 1.02 -17.92 13.51
C PRO A 147 2.09 -18.71 12.78
N VAL A 148 1.91 -18.95 11.47
CA VAL A 148 2.91 -19.61 10.63
C VAL A 148 3.93 -18.58 10.19
N PHE A 149 5.19 -18.78 10.57
CA PHE A 149 6.27 -17.81 10.35
C PHE A 149 6.41 -17.43 8.87
N GLU A 150 6.37 -18.41 7.98
CA GLU A 150 6.56 -18.26 6.54
C GLU A 150 5.45 -17.43 5.87
N ASN A 151 4.26 -17.36 6.47
CA ASN A 151 3.13 -16.59 5.96
C ASN A 151 3.17 -15.09 6.32
N ASN A 152 4.31 -14.61 6.77
CA ASN A 152 4.47 -13.21 7.16
C ASN A 152 5.50 -12.48 6.30
N VAL A 153 5.27 -11.20 6.07
CA VAL A 153 6.27 -10.23 5.66
C VAL A 153 7.15 -9.92 6.86
N ILE A 154 8.45 -10.14 6.75
CA ILE A 154 9.42 -9.75 7.78
C ILE A 154 9.67 -8.25 7.66
N LEU A 155 9.44 -7.52 8.75
CA LEU A 155 9.64 -6.07 8.83
C LEU A 155 10.85 -5.72 9.69
N THR A 156 10.95 -6.35 10.87
CA THR A 156 12.05 -6.16 11.82
C THR A 156 12.38 -7.50 12.47
N GLN A 157 13.21 -7.51 13.51
CA GLN A 157 13.53 -8.73 14.24
C GLN A 157 12.29 -9.36 14.92
N THR A 158 11.37 -8.54 15.38
CA THR A 158 10.19 -8.96 16.17
C THR A 158 8.87 -8.71 15.45
N GLU A 159 8.75 -7.64 14.68
CA GLU A 159 7.52 -7.25 14.02
C GLU A 159 7.42 -7.89 12.61
N ARG A 160 6.24 -8.42 12.34
CA ARG A 160 5.88 -9.08 11.07
C ARG A 160 4.47 -8.70 10.68
N LEU A 161 4.15 -8.83 9.41
CA LEU A 161 2.81 -8.58 8.88
C LEU A 161 2.32 -9.80 8.09
N MET A 162 1.17 -10.36 8.47
CA MET A 162 0.58 -11.50 7.78
C MET A 162 0.40 -11.23 6.28
N MET A 163 0.70 -12.21 5.43
CA MET A 163 0.49 -12.16 3.99
C MET A 163 -0.99 -12.25 3.60
N SER A 164 -1.83 -12.87 4.43
CA SER A 164 -3.26 -12.98 4.14
C SER A 164 -3.94 -11.60 4.03
N GLY A 165 -4.64 -11.36 2.94
CA GLY A 165 -5.49 -10.19 2.73
C GLY A 165 -6.79 -10.23 3.54
N ARG A 166 -7.17 -11.40 4.10
CA ARG A 166 -8.44 -11.68 4.79
C ARG A 166 -8.22 -12.23 6.20
N PRO A 167 -7.81 -11.40 7.17
CA PRO A 167 -7.69 -11.82 8.56
C PRO A 167 -9.06 -12.15 9.14
N LYS A 168 -9.09 -12.93 10.25
CA LYS A 168 -10.33 -13.27 10.97
C LYS A 168 -11.19 -12.04 11.31
N HIS A 169 -10.55 -10.92 11.64
CA HIS A 169 -11.24 -9.66 11.92
C HIS A 169 -10.82 -8.60 10.88
N PRO A 170 -11.74 -8.07 10.07
CA PRO A 170 -11.45 -7.08 9.00
C PRO A 170 -10.70 -5.83 9.47
N LYS A 171 -10.86 -5.43 10.74
CA LYS A 171 -10.15 -4.28 11.33
C LYS A 171 -8.61 -4.42 11.30
N TYR A 172 -8.11 -5.66 11.23
CA TYR A 172 -6.68 -5.95 11.16
C TYR A 172 -6.16 -6.12 9.73
N ALA A 173 -7.05 -6.02 8.73
CA ALA A 173 -6.62 -6.06 7.33
C ALA A 173 -5.76 -4.85 7.00
N ARG A 174 -4.53 -5.11 6.52
CA ARG A 174 -3.60 -4.10 6.01
C ARG A 174 -3.23 -4.44 4.58
N ASN A 175 -2.90 -3.44 3.77
CA ASN A 175 -2.27 -3.73 2.50
C ASN A 175 -0.84 -4.25 2.75
N LYS A 176 -0.24 -4.88 1.74
CA LYS A 176 1.11 -5.45 1.82
C LYS A 176 2.14 -4.56 1.13
N ASN A 177 1.71 -3.36 0.71
CA ASN A 177 2.62 -2.38 0.16
C ASN A 177 3.46 -1.81 1.30
N VAL A 178 4.76 -1.82 1.10
CA VAL A 178 5.74 -1.39 2.09
C VAL A 178 6.64 -0.35 1.44
N ILE A 179 6.88 0.75 2.12
CA ILE A 179 7.94 1.67 1.76
C ILE A 179 9.13 1.45 2.70
N VAL A 180 10.29 1.17 2.13
CA VAL A 180 11.53 0.95 2.89
C VAL A 180 12.50 2.07 2.54
N ILE A 181 12.92 2.79 3.55
CA ILE A 181 13.83 3.94 3.38
C ILE A 181 15.11 3.67 4.13
N GLY A 182 16.23 3.79 3.42
CA GLY A 182 17.53 3.62 4.04
C GLY A 182 18.66 4.14 3.19
N GLY A 183 19.50 4.99 3.74
CA GLY A 183 20.67 5.53 3.06
C GLY A 183 21.61 4.45 2.51
N SER A 184 22.61 4.85 1.75
CA SER A 184 23.64 3.93 1.28
C SER A 184 24.31 3.23 2.46
N GLY A 185 24.51 1.92 2.38
CA GLY A 185 25.08 1.12 3.46
C GLY A 185 24.13 0.81 4.64
N SER A 186 22.88 1.26 4.63
CA SER A 186 21.90 0.94 5.70
C SER A 186 21.48 -0.53 5.75
N GLY A 187 21.83 -1.32 4.72
CA GLY A 187 21.58 -2.75 4.64
C GLY A 187 20.17 -3.12 4.13
N LYS A 188 19.55 -2.28 3.29
CA LYS A 188 18.22 -2.54 2.69
C LYS A 188 18.07 -3.97 2.17
N THR A 189 19.00 -4.40 1.32
CA THR A 189 18.99 -5.74 0.72
C THR A 189 19.17 -6.83 1.78
N ARG A 190 20.12 -6.66 2.73
CA ARG A 190 20.44 -7.64 3.77
C ARG A 190 19.35 -7.81 4.80
N PHE A 191 18.76 -6.70 5.29
CA PHE A 191 17.82 -6.73 6.41
C PHE A 191 16.35 -6.82 5.97
N TYR A 192 16.05 -6.54 4.69
CA TYR A 192 14.67 -6.56 4.20
C TYR A 192 14.48 -7.47 2.97
N VAL A 193 15.23 -7.28 1.88
CA VAL A 193 14.97 -8.02 0.63
C VAL A 193 15.23 -9.51 0.80
N LYS A 194 16.45 -9.90 1.20
CA LYS A 194 16.83 -11.32 1.37
C LYS A 194 15.97 -12.06 2.39
N PRO A 195 15.69 -11.51 3.61
CA PRO A 195 14.79 -12.17 4.56
C PRO A 195 13.42 -12.47 3.98
N ASN A 196 12.88 -11.55 3.19
CA ASN A 196 11.57 -11.71 2.58
C ASN A 196 11.57 -12.67 1.38
N LEU A 197 12.68 -12.82 0.67
CA LEU A 197 12.85 -13.88 -0.34
C LEU A 197 12.95 -15.27 0.30
N MET A 198 13.59 -15.37 1.47
CA MET A 198 13.69 -16.64 2.21
C MET A 198 12.36 -17.14 2.79
N GLN A 199 11.33 -16.28 2.92
CA GLN A 199 10.04 -16.69 3.47
C GLN A 199 9.33 -17.73 2.60
N MET A 200 9.34 -17.58 1.28
CA MET A 200 8.78 -18.49 0.28
C MET A 200 7.45 -19.16 0.66
N PRO A 201 6.36 -18.41 0.91
CA PRO A 201 5.04 -18.98 1.13
C PRO A 201 4.59 -19.84 -0.07
N GLN A 202 3.70 -20.80 0.14
CA GLN A 202 3.32 -21.76 -0.89
C GLN A 202 2.76 -21.15 -2.18
N LYS A 203 2.03 -20.05 -2.08
CA LYS A 203 1.34 -19.40 -3.21
C LYS A 203 1.82 -17.97 -3.42
N VAL A 204 3.12 -17.80 -3.54
CA VAL A 204 3.72 -16.47 -3.80
C VAL A 204 4.72 -16.59 -4.93
N SER A 205 4.64 -15.68 -5.89
CA SER A 205 5.65 -15.39 -6.89
C SER A 205 6.37 -14.09 -6.54
N TYR A 206 7.61 -13.97 -6.96
CA TYR A 206 8.43 -12.80 -6.69
C TYR A 206 8.83 -12.08 -7.96
N VAL A 207 8.86 -10.76 -7.90
CA VAL A 207 9.53 -9.89 -8.88
C VAL A 207 10.53 -9.05 -8.11
N VAL A 208 11.79 -9.14 -8.45
CA VAL A 208 12.89 -8.53 -7.70
C VAL A 208 13.68 -7.61 -8.61
N THR A 209 13.73 -6.32 -8.30
CA THR A 209 14.73 -5.44 -8.91
C THR A 209 16.06 -5.67 -8.19
N ASP A 210 17.11 -5.95 -8.95
CA ASP A 210 18.45 -6.27 -8.45
C ASP A 210 19.49 -5.29 -9.06
N PRO A 211 19.84 -4.22 -8.35
CA PRO A 211 20.68 -3.15 -8.91
C PRO A 211 22.11 -3.56 -9.33
N LYS A 212 22.54 -4.75 -8.95
CA LYS A 212 23.93 -5.23 -9.20
C LYS A 212 23.98 -6.66 -9.71
N GLY A 213 22.84 -7.34 -9.79
CA GLY A 213 22.80 -8.77 -10.08
C GLY A 213 23.34 -9.65 -8.95
N THR A 214 23.45 -9.11 -7.73
CA THR A 214 23.95 -9.86 -6.57
C THR A 214 22.87 -10.67 -5.88
N ILE A 215 21.64 -10.18 -5.88
CA ILE A 215 20.53 -10.85 -5.19
C ILE A 215 20.22 -12.20 -5.86
N ILE A 216 20.22 -12.25 -7.20
CA ILE A 216 20.01 -13.51 -7.92
C ILE A 216 21.13 -14.51 -7.64
N ILE A 217 22.40 -14.07 -7.62
CA ILE A 217 23.54 -14.95 -7.32
C ILE A 217 23.40 -15.53 -5.91
N GLU A 218 22.97 -14.71 -4.95
CA GLU A 218 22.90 -15.09 -3.55
C GLU A 218 21.68 -15.91 -3.18
N CYS A 219 20.53 -15.67 -3.82
CA CYS A 219 19.24 -16.28 -3.48
C CYS A 219 18.67 -17.19 -4.57
N GLY A 220 19.17 -17.10 -5.81
CA GLY A 220 18.57 -17.76 -6.98
C GLY A 220 18.55 -19.29 -6.85
N LYS A 221 19.63 -19.90 -6.36
CA LYS A 221 19.69 -21.36 -6.16
C LYS A 221 18.65 -21.84 -5.15
N MET A 222 18.53 -21.17 -4.00
CA MET A 222 17.52 -21.47 -2.99
C MET A 222 16.11 -21.45 -3.56
N LEU A 223 15.79 -20.44 -4.40
CA LEU A 223 14.48 -20.32 -5.04
C LEU A 223 14.27 -21.42 -6.09
N SER A 224 15.27 -21.70 -6.92
CA SER A 224 15.23 -22.78 -7.92
C SER A 224 15.04 -24.16 -7.27
N ASP A 225 15.81 -24.47 -6.22
CA ASP A 225 15.70 -25.71 -5.46
C ASP A 225 14.33 -25.85 -4.76
N ALA A 226 13.70 -24.71 -4.41
CA ALA A 226 12.34 -24.68 -3.87
C ALA A 226 11.23 -24.78 -4.96
N GLY A 227 11.59 -24.96 -6.22
CA GLY A 227 10.65 -25.14 -7.33
C GLY A 227 10.09 -23.85 -7.92
N TYR A 228 10.78 -22.73 -7.77
CA TYR A 228 10.46 -21.51 -8.52
C TYR A 228 11.05 -21.59 -9.94
N LYS A 229 10.27 -21.21 -10.94
CA LYS A 229 10.81 -20.92 -12.27
C LYS A 229 11.54 -19.58 -12.20
N ILE A 230 12.82 -19.59 -12.51
CA ILE A 230 13.63 -18.36 -12.49
C ILE A 230 13.53 -17.68 -13.85
N LYS A 231 13.24 -16.38 -13.85
CA LYS A 231 13.27 -15.51 -15.03
C LYS A 231 14.25 -14.38 -14.79
N VAL A 232 14.97 -13.96 -15.81
CA VAL A 232 16.04 -12.97 -15.69
C VAL A 232 15.94 -11.97 -16.84
N LEU A 233 15.71 -10.70 -16.52
CA LEU A 233 15.94 -9.57 -17.41
C LEU A 233 17.17 -8.82 -16.93
N ASN A 234 18.21 -8.72 -17.75
CA ASN A 234 19.48 -8.10 -17.37
C ASN A 234 19.83 -6.99 -18.35
N THR A 235 19.72 -5.73 -17.91
CA THR A 235 20.06 -4.56 -18.72
C THR A 235 21.52 -4.10 -18.56
N ILE A 236 22.30 -4.75 -17.67
CA ILE A 236 23.74 -4.50 -17.53
C ILE A 236 24.52 -5.38 -18.50
N ASN A 237 24.12 -6.64 -18.63
CA ASN A 237 24.77 -7.62 -19.51
C ASN A 237 23.69 -8.42 -20.25
N PHE A 238 23.37 -8.00 -21.47
CA PHE A 238 22.31 -8.59 -22.29
C PHE A 238 22.55 -10.07 -22.60
N LYS A 239 23.80 -10.55 -22.62
CA LYS A 239 24.14 -11.97 -22.83
C LYS A 239 23.73 -12.87 -21.67
N LYS A 240 23.50 -12.29 -20.48
CA LYS A 240 23.03 -12.97 -19.27
C LYS A 240 21.55 -12.66 -19.00
N SER A 241 20.78 -12.46 -20.04
CA SER A 241 19.36 -12.14 -19.99
C SER A 241 18.55 -13.12 -20.82
N MET A 242 17.33 -13.39 -20.38
CA MET A 242 16.26 -13.91 -21.24
C MET A 242 15.76 -12.80 -22.14
N ARG A 243 15.15 -13.18 -23.26
CA ARG A 243 14.57 -12.24 -24.23
C ARG A 243 13.24 -11.70 -23.71
N TYR A 244 13.00 -10.44 -24.01
CA TYR A 244 11.77 -9.73 -23.65
C TYR A 244 11.27 -8.92 -24.83
N ASN A 245 10.14 -9.28 -25.39
CA ASN A 245 9.52 -8.54 -26.50
C ASN A 245 8.22 -7.88 -26.05
N PRO A 246 8.15 -6.54 -25.97
CA PRO A 246 6.92 -5.83 -25.60
C PRO A 246 5.74 -6.05 -26.56
N PHE A 247 5.99 -6.35 -27.85
CA PHE A 247 4.91 -6.60 -28.81
C PHE A 247 4.13 -7.86 -28.47
N HIS A 248 4.77 -8.89 -27.92
CA HIS A 248 4.14 -10.13 -27.47
C HIS A 248 2.99 -9.90 -26.46
N TYR A 249 3.05 -8.80 -25.71
CA TYR A 249 2.06 -8.46 -24.68
C TYR A 249 1.00 -7.45 -25.15
N ILE A 250 0.99 -7.06 -26.42
CA ILE A 250 -0.07 -6.23 -26.99
C ILE A 250 -1.26 -7.14 -27.29
N ARG A 251 -2.40 -6.85 -26.67
CA ARG A 251 -3.67 -7.58 -26.85
C ARG A 251 -4.78 -6.69 -27.44
N SER A 252 -4.56 -5.40 -27.46
CA SER A 252 -5.53 -4.41 -27.91
C SER A 252 -4.85 -3.09 -28.29
N GLU A 253 -5.57 -2.25 -29.05
CA GLU A 253 -5.15 -0.88 -29.37
C GLU A 253 -4.83 -0.05 -28.12
N LYS A 254 -5.49 -0.34 -26.99
CA LYS A 254 -5.21 0.32 -25.71
C LYS A 254 -3.79 0.03 -25.22
N ASP A 255 -3.28 -1.18 -25.49
CA ASP A 255 -1.94 -1.57 -25.05
C ASP A 255 -0.87 -0.92 -25.90
N ILE A 256 -1.15 -0.71 -27.20
CA ILE A 256 -0.31 0.13 -28.10
C ILE A 256 -0.18 1.53 -27.50
N LEU A 257 -1.29 2.16 -27.12
CA LEU A 257 -1.28 3.50 -26.51
C LEU A 257 -0.49 3.53 -25.20
N LYS A 258 -0.60 2.48 -24.36
CA LYS A 258 0.17 2.37 -23.10
C LYS A 258 1.67 2.23 -23.38
N LEU A 259 2.04 1.37 -24.32
CA LEU A 259 3.43 1.15 -24.74
C LEU A 259 4.07 2.46 -25.22
N VAL A 260 3.42 3.13 -26.18
CA VAL A 260 3.88 4.42 -26.73
C VAL A 260 4.02 5.49 -25.65
N ASN A 261 3.03 5.61 -24.77
CA ASN A 261 3.11 6.56 -23.65
C ASN A 261 4.29 6.27 -22.72
N THR A 262 4.60 4.99 -22.49
CA THR A 262 5.73 4.60 -21.62
C THR A 262 7.07 4.89 -22.28
N ILE A 263 7.20 4.61 -23.58
CA ILE A 263 8.39 4.95 -24.38
C ILE A 263 8.63 6.47 -24.28
N ILE A 264 7.65 7.29 -24.64
CA ILE A 264 7.78 8.75 -24.66
C ILE A 264 8.11 9.29 -23.26
N ALA A 265 7.50 8.73 -22.20
CA ALA A 265 7.72 9.21 -20.84
C ALA A 265 9.16 8.95 -20.32
N ASN A 266 9.81 7.88 -20.78
CA ASN A 266 11.10 7.42 -20.29
C ASN A 266 12.28 7.67 -21.26
N THR A 267 12.03 8.26 -22.43
CA THR A 267 13.05 8.62 -23.43
C THR A 267 13.12 10.14 -23.67
N LYS A 268 12.69 10.92 -22.68
CA LYS A 268 12.84 12.39 -22.74
C LYS A 268 14.29 12.77 -22.49
N GLY A 269 14.84 13.64 -23.34
CA GLY A 269 16.14 14.23 -23.14
C GLY A 269 16.15 15.20 -21.94
N ASP A 270 17.34 15.36 -21.32
CA ASP A 270 17.56 16.36 -20.28
C ASP A 270 17.35 17.77 -20.86
N GLY A 271 16.27 18.44 -20.45
CA GLY A 271 15.96 19.81 -20.87
C GLY A 271 14.69 20.00 -21.69
N GLU A 272 13.96 18.96 -22.04
CA GLU A 272 12.62 19.09 -22.64
C GLU A 272 11.66 19.81 -21.67
N LYS A 273 11.40 21.08 -21.93
CA LYS A 273 10.44 21.89 -21.17
C LYS A 273 9.02 21.42 -21.46
N SER A 274 8.14 21.51 -20.49
CA SER A 274 6.71 21.14 -20.56
C SER A 274 5.86 21.93 -21.58
N GLY A 275 6.47 22.64 -22.53
CA GLY A 275 5.82 23.45 -23.55
C GLY A 275 5.71 22.80 -24.94
N GLU A 276 6.29 21.61 -25.15
CA GLU A 276 6.31 20.94 -26.46
C GLU A 276 5.19 19.91 -26.66
N ASP A 277 4.01 20.23 -26.19
CA ASP A 277 2.83 19.33 -26.24
C ASP A 277 2.45 18.91 -27.67
N PHE A 278 2.74 19.77 -28.67
CA PHE A 278 2.49 19.47 -30.08
C PHE A 278 3.40 18.33 -30.59
N TRP A 279 4.72 18.42 -30.35
CA TRP A 279 5.69 17.43 -30.84
C TRP A 279 5.41 16.05 -30.24
N ILE A 280 5.21 15.98 -28.94
CA ILE A 280 4.87 14.74 -28.21
C ILE A 280 3.57 14.12 -28.75
N LYS A 281 2.57 14.93 -29.07
CA LYS A 281 1.31 14.44 -29.67
C LYS A 281 1.54 13.89 -31.07
N ALA A 282 2.37 14.55 -31.87
CA ALA A 282 2.68 14.12 -33.22
C ALA A 282 3.52 12.84 -33.25
N GLU A 283 4.57 12.75 -32.42
CA GLU A 283 5.35 11.52 -32.21
C GLU A 283 4.46 10.35 -31.81
N ARG A 284 3.52 10.58 -30.87
CA ARG A 284 2.57 9.56 -30.44
C ARG A 284 1.71 9.03 -31.59
N LEU A 285 1.26 9.90 -32.50
CA LEU A 285 0.48 9.49 -33.66
C LEU A 285 1.30 8.58 -34.57
N LEU A 286 2.55 8.95 -34.86
CA LEU A 286 3.45 8.14 -35.68
C LEU A 286 3.74 6.79 -35.04
N TYR A 287 4.17 6.75 -33.80
CA TYR A 287 4.41 5.48 -33.09
C TYR A 287 3.17 4.59 -33.02
N CYS A 288 1.98 5.16 -32.76
CA CYS A 288 0.76 4.38 -32.74
C CYS A 288 0.41 3.83 -34.12
N ALA A 289 0.71 4.57 -35.22
CA ALA A 289 0.51 4.10 -36.57
C ALA A 289 1.46 2.93 -36.88
N LEU A 290 2.76 3.11 -36.67
CA LEU A 290 3.77 2.11 -37.02
C LEU A 290 3.64 0.84 -36.18
N ILE A 291 3.55 0.97 -34.84
CA ILE A 291 3.38 -0.18 -33.94
C ILE A 291 2.03 -0.88 -34.22
N GLY A 292 0.98 -0.11 -34.54
CA GLY A 292 -0.31 -0.67 -34.91
C GLY A 292 -0.25 -1.44 -36.22
N TYR A 293 0.48 -0.94 -37.23
CA TYR A 293 0.70 -1.66 -38.50
C TYR A 293 1.45 -2.97 -38.26
N ILE A 294 2.59 -2.90 -37.56
CA ILE A 294 3.43 -4.08 -37.24
C ILE A 294 2.61 -5.14 -36.49
N TRP A 295 1.86 -4.74 -35.46
CA TRP A 295 1.09 -5.68 -34.65
C TRP A 295 -0.06 -6.37 -35.38
N TYR A 296 -0.72 -5.69 -36.34
CA TYR A 296 -1.86 -6.24 -37.05
C TYR A 296 -1.50 -6.99 -38.34
N GLU A 297 -0.48 -6.50 -39.05
CA GLU A 297 -0.23 -6.92 -40.44
C GLU A 297 1.10 -7.65 -40.60
N ALA A 298 2.07 -7.47 -39.71
CA ALA A 298 3.36 -8.15 -39.82
C ALA A 298 3.30 -9.57 -39.22
N PRO A 299 4.07 -10.53 -39.75
CA PRO A 299 4.24 -11.85 -39.16
C PRO A 299 4.85 -11.74 -37.77
N GLU A 300 4.64 -12.78 -36.92
CA GLU A 300 5.01 -12.75 -35.50
C GLU A 300 6.52 -12.50 -35.28
N GLU A 301 7.38 -13.02 -36.14
CA GLU A 301 8.83 -12.84 -36.09
C GLU A 301 9.26 -11.38 -36.31
N GLU A 302 8.46 -10.60 -37.03
CA GLU A 302 8.71 -9.20 -37.32
C GLU A 302 8.03 -8.24 -36.31
N GLN A 303 7.21 -8.76 -35.41
CA GLN A 303 6.56 -7.94 -34.37
C GLN A 303 7.55 -7.58 -33.26
N ASN A 304 8.49 -6.68 -33.55
CA ASN A 304 9.54 -6.26 -32.63
C ASN A 304 10.03 -4.83 -32.90
N PHE A 305 10.95 -4.35 -32.04
CA PHE A 305 11.52 -3.00 -32.17
C PHE A 305 12.49 -2.83 -33.36
N SER A 306 13.09 -3.93 -33.83
CA SER A 306 13.95 -3.85 -35.03
C SER A 306 13.13 -3.43 -36.26
N THR A 307 11.99 -4.05 -36.45
CA THR A 307 11.05 -3.69 -37.51
C THR A 307 10.52 -2.26 -37.35
N LEU A 308 10.21 -1.83 -36.11
CA LEU A 308 9.81 -0.44 -35.86
C LEU A 308 10.89 0.56 -36.28
N LEU A 309 12.16 0.25 -35.98
CA LEU A 309 13.29 1.09 -36.36
C LEU A 309 13.45 1.15 -37.89
N GLU A 310 13.29 0.01 -38.58
CA GLU A 310 13.32 -0.06 -40.03
C GLU A 310 12.20 0.79 -40.67
N PHE A 311 10.99 0.76 -40.12
CA PHE A 311 9.89 1.61 -40.56
C PHE A 311 10.20 3.10 -40.41
N ILE A 312 10.79 3.51 -39.27
CA ILE A 312 11.18 4.89 -39.06
C ILE A 312 12.30 5.31 -40.02
N ASN A 313 13.28 4.44 -40.24
CA ASN A 313 14.38 4.70 -41.18
C ASN A 313 13.88 4.78 -42.67
N ALA A 314 12.87 3.99 -43.02
CA ALA A 314 12.23 4.02 -44.33
C ALA A 314 11.25 5.20 -44.50
N SER A 315 10.86 5.85 -43.41
CA SER A 315 9.96 7.02 -43.42
C SER A 315 10.73 8.30 -43.76
N GLU A 316 11.11 8.47 -45.02
CA GLU A 316 11.79 9.69 -45.46
C GLU A 316 10.75 10.83 -45.69
N ALA A 317 11.09 12.04 -45.23
CA ALA A 317 10.31 13.24 -45.55
C ALA A 317 11.19 14.28 -46.26
N ARG A 318 10.74 14.78 -47.41
CA ARG A 318 11.44 15.82 -48.18
C ARG A 318 10.82 17.19 -47.93
N GLU A 319 11.66 18.20 -47.83
CA GLU A 319 11.23 19.57 -47.57
C GLU A 319 10.80 20.30 -48.84
N ASP A 320 11.35 19.88 -49.96
CA ASP A 320 11.20 20.46 -51.31
C ASP A 320 10.05 19.83 -52.14
N ASP A 321 9.52 18.70 -51.70
CA ASP A 321 8.41 18.00 -52.38
C ASP A 321 7.38 17.51 -51.35
N GLU A 322 6.28 18.24 -51.23
CA GLU A 322 5.15 17.88 -50.36
C GLU A 322 4.38 16.65 -50.81
N ASN A 323 4.51 16.26 -52.07
CA ASN A 323 3.87 15.08 -52.65
C ASN A 323 4.76 13.85 -52.68
N PHE A 324 5.98 13.95 -52.12
CA PHE A 324 6.89 12.82 -52.04
C PHE A 324 6.29 11.69 -51.22
N LYS A 325 6.28 10.49 -51.78
CA LYS A 325 5.85 9.26 -51.13
C LYS A 325 7.05 8.37 -50.84
N ASN A 326 7.19 7.97 -49.62
CA ASN A 326 8.17 6.98 -49.20
C ASN A 326 7.55 5.57 -49.16
N ALA A 327 8.37 4.53 -48.98
CA ALA A 327 7.90 3.13 -48.97
C ALA A 327 6.83 2.87 -47.87
N VAL A 328 6.91 3.57 -46.75
CA VAL A 328 5.91 3.44 -45.66
C VAL A 328 4.58 4.08 -46.07
N ASP A 329 4.61 5.20 -46.82
CA ASP A 329 3.39 5.80 -47.37
C ASP A 329 2.66 4.82 -48.29
N GLU A 330 3.38 4.11 -49.14
CA GLU A 330 2.80 3.12 -50.08
C GLU A 330 2.13 1.97 -49.32
N LEU A 331 2.80 1.44 -48.25
CA LEU A 331 2.22 0.39 -47.39
C LEU A 331 0.91 0.84 -46.73
N PHE A 332 0.87 2.07 -46.21
CA PHE A 332 -0.33 2.60 -45.57
C PHE A 332 -1.43 2.92 -46.56
N GLU A 333 -1.11 3.34 -47.81
CA GLU A 333 -2.08 3.55 -48.87
C GLU A 333 -2.69 2.23 -49.36
N GLU A 334 -1.89 1.15 -49.42
CA GLU A 334 -2.38 -0.18 -49.75
C GLU A 334 -3.33 -0.69 -48.66
N LEU A 335 -2.90 -0.60 -47.40
CA LEU A 335 -3.74 -0.97 -46.27
C LEU A 335 -5.04 -0.16 -46.20
N GLU A 336 -4.99 1.13 -46.57
CA GLU A 336 -6.18 1.99 -46.61
C GLU A 336 -7.21 1.54 -47.65
N LYS A 337 -6.76 1.07 -48.81
CA LYS A 337 -7.66 0.57 -49.84
C LYS A 337 -8.44 -0.66 -49.36
N ASP A 338 -7.78 -1.54 -48.63
CA ASP A 338 -8.38 -2.77 -48.11
C ASP A 338 -9.19 -2.53 -46.83
N LYS A 339 -8.63 -1.75 -45.90
CA LYS A 339 -9.15 -1.56 -44.55
C LYS A 339 -9.15 -0.06 -44.15
N PRO A 340 -10.05 0.79 -44.69
CA PRO A 340 -10.01 2.24 -44.50
C PRO A 340 -10.22 2.67 -43.04
N GLU A 341 -10.90 1.87 -42.21
CA GLU A 341 -11.14 2.13 -40.79
C GLU A 341 -10.09 1.52 -39.87
N HIS A 342 -9.01 0.97 -40.43
CA HIS A 342 -7.94 0.36 -39.65
C HIS A 342 -7.31 1.36 -38.66
N PHE A 343 -7.03 0.92 -37.44
CA PHE A 343 -6.46 1.78 -36.39
C PHE A 343 -5.18 2.50 -36.84
N ALA A 344 -4.23 1.74 -37.41
CA ALA A 344 -2.95 2.26 -37.86
C ALA A 344 -3.14 3.32 -38.96
N VAL A 345 -4.01 3.08 -39.95
CA VAL A 345 -4.33 4.02 -41.03
C VAL A 345 -4.89 5.33 -40.44
N ARG A 346 -5.82 5.25 -39.51
CA ARG A 346 -6.39 6.45 -38.86
C ARG A 346 -5.36 7.27 -38.10
N GLN A 347 -4.36 6.63 -37.44
CA GLN A 347 -3.29 7.33 -36.78
C GLN A 347 -2.32 7.95 -37.77
N TYR A 348 -1.96 7.20 -38.82
CA TYR A 348 -1.05 7.67 -39.87
C TYR A 348 -1.60 8.88 -40.64
N LYS A 349 -2.85 8.85 -41.02
CA LYS A 349 -3.53 10.00 -41.64
C LYS A 349 -3.45 11.27 -40.82
N LYS A 350 -3.60 11.15 -39.47
CA LYS A 350 -3.47 12.31 -38.59
C LYS A 350 -2.02 12.82 -38.52
N TYR A 351 -1.05 11.92 -38.55
CA TYR A 351 0.37 12.28 -38.59
C TYR A 351 0.70 13.01 -39.91
N LYS A 352 0.19 12.53 -41.08
CA LYS A 352 0.43 13.11 -42.41
C LYS A 352 -0.20 14.50 -42.59
N LEU A 353 -1.02 15.00 -41.66
CA LEU A 353 -1.42 16.40 -41.62
C LEU A 353 -0.24 17.35 -41.34
N ALA A 354 0.85 16.84 -40.80
CA ALA A 354 2.10 17.58 -40.64
C ALA A 354 2.86 17.59 -41.95
N ALA A 355 3.06 18.76 -42.53
CA ALA A 355 3.72 18.91 -43.82
C ALA A 355 5.23 19.18 -43.71
N GLY A 356 6.01 18.75 -44.71
CA GLY A 356 7.39 19.14 -44.97
C GLY A 356 8.32 19.14 -43.78
N LYS A 357 8.81 20.30 -43.36
CA LYS A 357 9.75 20.49 -42.24
C LYS A 357 9.25 19.93 -40.91
N THR A 358 7.94 20.02 -40.66
CA THR A 358 7.33 19.51 -39.45
C THR A 358 7.39 17.99 -39.38
N ALA A 359 7.04 17.31 -40.47
CA ALA A 359 7.11 15.85 -40.59
C ALA A 359 8.56 15.35 -40.41
N LYS A 360 9.53 16.00 -41.03
CA LYS A 360 10.95 15.69 -40.89
C LYS A 360 11.42 15.84 -39.44
N SER A 361 11.02 16.92 -38.76
CA SER A 361 11.39 17.14 -37.36
C SER A 361 10.77 16.08 -36.42
N ILE A 362 9.53 15.64 -36.69
CA ILE A 362 8.88 14.54 -35.94
C ILE A 362 9.66 13.23 -36.14
N LEU A 363 10.06 12.89 -37.35
CA LEU A 363 10.83 11.70 -37.68
C LEU A 363 12.18 11.69 -36.95
N ILE A 364 12.91 12.84 -36.99
CA ILE A 364 14.19 13.00 -36.29
C ILE A 364 13.99 12.78 -34.78
N SER A 365 12.96 13.34 -34.20
CA SER A 365 12.65 13.18 -32.77
C SER A 365 12.32 11.72 -32.42
N CYS A 366 11.51 11.05 -33.24
CA CYS A 366 11.22 9.63 -33.09
C CYS A 366 12.49 8.77 -33.20
N GLY A 367 13.31 9.00 -34.22
CA GLY A 367 14.60 8.30 -34.38
C GLY A 367 15.53 8.51 -33.19
N ALA A 368 15.64 9.74 -32.67
CA ALA A 368 16.47 10.04 -31.52
C ALA A 368 16.03 9.30 -30.25
N ARG A 369 14.71 9.14 -30.04
CA ARG A 369 14.19 8.36 -28.90
C ARG A 369 14.49 6.87 -29.01
N LEU A 370 14.61 6.33 -30.22
CA LEU A 370 14.93 4.93 -30.46
C LEU A 370 16.42 4.69 -30.73
N ALA A 371 17.27 5.72 -30.63
CA ALA A 371 18.72 5.58 -30.82
C ALA A 371 19.38 4.46 -29.95
N PRO A 372 18.94 4.14 -28.73
CA PRO A 372 19.46 2.98 -28.00
C PRO A 372 19.30 1.65 -28.75
N PHE A 373 18.33 1.52 -29.65
CA PHE A 373 18.12 0.32 -30.46
C PHE A 373 19.11 0.16 -31.62
N ASP A 374 20.01 1.13 -31.84
CA ASP A 374 21.15 0.94 -32.73
C ASP A 374 22.16 -0.09 -32.17
N ILE A 375 22.08 -0.39 -30.87
CA ILE A 375 22.86 -1.42 -30.20
C ILE A 375 22.28 -2.79 -30.56
N ALA A 376 23.08 -3.61 -31.25
CA ALA A 376 22.65 -4.93 -31.73
C ALA A 376 22.20 -5.85 -30.58
N GLU A 377 22.95 -5.86 -29.47
CA GLU A 377 22.61 -6.68 -28.30
C GLU A 377 21.25 -6.29 -27.66
N LEU A 378 20.84 -5.02 -27.75
CA LEU A 378 19.51 -4.60 -27.28
C LEU A 378 18.41 -5.08 -28.24
N ARG A 379 18.64 -5.01 -29.54
CA ARG A 379 17.70 -5.56 -30.53
C ARG A 379 17.51 -7.06 -30.33
N ASP A 380 18.61 -7.80 -30.12
CA ASP A 380 18.57 -9.23 -29.82
C ASP A 380 17.79 -9.52 -28.53
N LEU A 381 17.99 -8.70 -27.49
CA LEU A 381 17.25 -8.84 -26.22
C LEU A 381 15.74 -8.73 -26.43
N MET A 382 15.31 -7.86 -27.36
CA MET A 382 13.90 -7.52 -27.58
C MET A 382 13.29 -8.13 -28.85
N ALA A 383 13.96 -9.14 -29.44
CA ALA A 383 13.53 -9.77 -30.68
C ALA A 383 12.30 -10.69 -30.48
N TYR A 384 12.28 -11.49 -29.45
CA TYR A 384 11.18 -12.40 -29.10
C TYR A 384 11.02 -12.49 -27.57
N ASP A 385 9.98 -13.19 -27.08
CA ASP A 385 9.69 -13.25 -25.65
C ASP A 385 10.02 -14.58 -25.00
N GLU A 386 10.68 -14.54 -23.83
CA GLU A 386 10.92 -15.67 -22.95
C GLU A 386 10.44 -15.41 -21.52
N MET A 387 9.92 -14.20 -21.25
CA MET A 387 9.63 -13.75 -19.89
C MET A 387 8.33 -14.34 -19.35
N GLU A 388 7.31 -14.57 -20.19
CA GLU A 388 6.01 -15.11 -19.79
C GLU A 388 5.39 -14.29 -18.64
N LEU A 389 5.38 -12.97 -18.76
CA LEU A 389 4.96 -12.05 -17.69
C LEU A 389 3.51 -12.28 -17.24
N ASP A 390 2.65 -12.71 -18.13
CA ASP A 390 1.24 -13.00 -17.88
C ASP A 390 1.00 -14.24 -16.99
N LEU A 391 2.00 -15.13 -16.87
CA LEU A 391 1.91 -16.35 -16.08
C LEU A 391 2.45 -16.22 -14.64
N LEU A 392 2.96 -15.04 -14.23
CA LEU A 392 3.49 -14.85 -12.87
C LEU A 392 2.44 -15.05 -11.78
N GLY A 393 1.17 -14.80 -12.09
CA GLY A 393 0.04 -15.00 -11.18
C GLY A 393 -0.53 -16.43 -11.16
N ASP A 394 -0.03 -17.33 -12.02
CA ASP A 394 -0.56 -18.68 -12.18
C ASP A 394 0.35 -19.79 -11.62
N ARG A 395 1.63 -19.54 -11.53
CA ARG A 395 2.65 -20.50 -11.04
C ARG A 395 3.74 -19.79 -10.25
N ARG A 396 4.49 -20.56 -9.46
CA ARG A 396 5.61 -20.03 -8.67
C ARG A 396 6.75 -19.60 -9.59
N THR A 397 6.92 -18.31 -9.72
CA THR A 397 7.96 -17.71 -10.55
C THR A 397 8.74 -16.68 -9.73
N ALA A 398 10.04 -16.60 -9.95
CA ALA A 398 10.88 -15.54 -9.42
C ALA A 398 11.55 -14.83 -10.61
N LEU A 399 11.05 -13.63 -10.91
CA LEU A 399 11.58 -12.75 -11.94
C LEU A 399 12.61 -11.81 -11.32
N PHE A 400 13.83 -11.86 -11.80
CA PHE A 400 14.90 -10.93 -11.43
C PHE A 400 15.12 -9.93 -12.55
N VAL A 401 15.02 -8.65 -12.21
CA VAL A 401 15.23 -7.52 -13.11
C VAL A 401 16.52 -6.83 -12.69
N ILE A 402 17.60 -7.13 -13.39
CA ILE A 402 18.92 -6.61 -13.10
C ILE A 402 19.11 -5.29 -13.84
N ILE A 403 19.32 -4.22 -13.07
CA ILE A 403 19.44 -2.85 -13.57
C ILE A 403 20.75 -2.24 -13.11
N SER A 404 21.24 -1.22 -13.81
CA SER A 404 22.41 -0.46 -13.36
C SER A 404 22.04 0.50 -12.23
N ASP A 405 22.95 0.69 -11.26
CA ASP A 405 22.84 1.72 -10.23
C ASP A 405 23.52 3.04 -10.63
N THR A 406 24.25 3.06 -11.75
CA THR A 406 25.05 4.20 -12.22
C THR A 406 24.68 4.69 -13.63
N ASP A 407 23.94 3.90 -14.40
CA ASP A 407 23.59 4.19 -15.79
C ASP A 407 22.09 3.96 -16.01
N ASP A 408 21.41 4.98 -16.50
CA ASP A 408 19.97 5.00 -16.72
C ASP A 408 19.55 4.81 -18.19
N THR A 409 20.53 4.64 -19.10
CA THR A 409 20.33 4.52 -20.55
C THR A 409 19.27 3.52 -20.95
N PHE A 410 19.17 2.37 -20.24
CA PHE A 410 18.24 1.28 -20.54
C PHE A 410 17.05 1.20 -19.58
N ASN A 411 16.85 2.20 -18.73
CA ASN A 411 15.73 2.23 -17.76
C ASN A 411 14.36 2.24 -18.44
N PHE A 412 14.26 2.74 -19.67
CA PHE A 412 13.02 2.70 -20.44
C PHE A 412 12.54 1.27 -20.73
N VAL A 413 13.46 0.31 -20.98
CA VAL A 413 13.13 -1.12 -21.15
C VAL A 413 12.48 -1.67 -19.89
N VAL A 414 13.07 -1.36 -18.75
CA VAL A 414 12.61 -1.78 -17.43
C VAL A 414 11.24 -1.17 -17.11
N SER A 415 11.06 0.13 -17.40
CA SER A 415 9.77 0.81 -17.25
C SER A 415 8.67 0.22 -18.11
N ILE A 416 8.97 -0.14 -19.37
CA ILE A 416 8.02 -0.79 -20.27
C ILE A 416 7.62 -2.14 -19.66
N MET A 417 8.59 -2.95 -19.25
CA MET A 417 8.35 -4.26 -18.66
C MET A 417 7.47 -4.17 -17.40
N TYR A 418 7.78 -3.28 -16.45
CA TYR A 418 6.95 -3.11 -15.25
C TYR A 418 5.55 -2.58 -15.58
N THR A 419 5.42 -1.66 -16.54
CA THR A 419 4.12 -1.15 -16.97
C THR A 419 3.25 -2.27 -17.55
N GLN A 420 3.84 -3.11 -18.41
CA GLN A 420 3.15 -4.27 -18.97
C GLN A 420 2.82 -5.31 -17.91
N LEU A 421 3.77 -5.64 -17.05
CA LEU A 421 3.58 -6.59 -15.95
C LEU A 421 2.38 -6.21 -15.07
N PHE A 422 2.32 -4.97 -14.59
CA PHE A 422 1.19 -4.54 -13.75
C PHE A 422 -0.15 -4.61 -14.49
N ASN A 423 -0.19 -4.20 -15.77
CA ASN A 423 -1.41 -4.27 -16.55
C ASN A 423 -1.84 -5.73 -16.76
N LEU A 424 -0.92 -6.61 -17.19
CA LEU A 424 -1.20 -8.02 -17.44
C LEU A 424 -1.71 -8.74 -16.18
N LEU A 425 -1.06 -8.50 -15.03
CA LEU A 425 -1.49 -9.09 -13.76
C LEU A 425 -2.86 -8.58 -13.31
N CYS A 426 -3.15 -7.29 -13.52
CA CYS A 426 -4.47 -6.73 -13.20
C CYS A 426 -5.55 -7.30 -14.13
N ASP A 427 -5.31 -7.32 -15.44
CA ASP A 427 -6.24 -7.86 -16.42
C ASP A 427 -6.48 -9.36 -16.19
N ARG A 428 -5.41 -10.13 -15.88
CA ARG A 428 -5.50 -11.55 -15.51
C ARG A 428 -6.34 -11.78 -14.27
N ALA A 429 -6.15 -10.97 -13.24
CA ALA A 429 -6.93 -11.06 -12.01
C ALA A 429 -8.42 -10.77 -12.26
N ASP A 430 -8.71 -9.68 -13.01
CA ASP A 430 -10.07 -9.21 -13.22
C ASP A 430 -10.85 -10.12 -14.18
N ASP A 431 -10.28 -10.47 -15.32
CA ASP A 431 -10.99 -11.15 -16.41
C ASP A 431 -11.00 -12.68 -16.26
N GLN A 432 -9.94 -13.28 -15.70
CA GLN A 432 -9.76 -14.73 -15.73
C GLN A 432 -9.76 -15.39 -14.35
N CYS A 433 -9.45 -14.64 -13.29
CA CYS A 433 -9.33 -15.18 -11.95
C CYS A 433 -10.39 -14.68 -10.96
N GLY A 434 -11.47 -14.05 -11.44
CA GLY A 434 -12.58 -13.60 -10.58
C GLY A 434 -12.18 -12.49 -9.60
N GLY A 435 -11.27 -11.61 -10.00
CA GLY A 435 -10.81 -10.45 -9.24
C GLY A 435 -9.57 -10.66 -8.38
N GLN A 436 -8.97 -11.87 -8.38
CA GLN A 436 -7.77 -12.19 -7.59
C GLN A 436 -6.89 -13.22 -8.28
N LEU A 437 -5.59 -13.00 -8.29
CA LEU A 437 -4.63 -13.97 -8.81
C LEU A 437 -4.61 -15.26 -7.95
N LYS A 438 -4.28 -16.38 -8.58
CA LYS A 438 -4.13 -17.67 -7.89
C LYS A 438 -2.90 -17.71 -7.00
N TYR A 439 -1.83 -17.04 -7.43
CA TYR A 439 -0.59 -16.81 -6.69
C TYR A 439 -0.44 -15.33 -6.40
N HIS A 440 -0.12 -15.01 -5.16
CA HIS A 440 0.20 -13.63 -4.78
C HIS A 440 1.50 -13.21 -5.46
N VAL A 441 1.49 -12.10 -6.18
CA VAL A 441 2.72 -11.56 -6.80
C VAL A 441 3.29 -10.46 -5.93
N ARG A 442 4.46 -10.73 -5.37
CA ARG A 442 5.17 -9.79 -4.51
C ARG A 442 6.34 -9.16 -5.22
N LEU A 443 6.27 -7.85 -5.41
CA LEU A 443 7.34 -7.07 -6.01
C LEU A 443 8.25 -6.51 -4.90
N LEU A 444 9.55 -6.77 -5.00
CA LEU A 444 10.60 -6.22 -4.16
C LEU A 444 11.45 -5.30 -5.03
N LEU A 445 11.10 -4.02 -5.03
CA LEU A 445 11.63 -3.02 -5.97
C LEU A 445 12.82 -2.31 -5.32
N ASP A 446 14.00 -2.98 -5.30
CA ASP A 446 15.22 -2.37 -4.75
C ASP A 446 15.72 -1.28 -5.69
N GLU A 447 16.16 -0.15 -5.13
CA GLU A 447 16.51 1.09 -5.85
C GLU A 447 15.40 1.53 -6.84
N PHE A 448 14.16 1.63 -6.33
CA PHE A 448 12.97 1.92 -7.14
C PHE A 448 13.12 3.16 -8.03
N ALA A 449 13.93 4.13 -7.61
CA ALA A 449 14.20 5.33 -8.39
C ALA A 449 14.89 5.03 -9.75
N ASN A 450 15.61 3.92 -9.85
CA ASN A 450 16.34 3.54 -11.07
C ASN A 450 15.47 2.72 -12.06
N ILE A 451 14.22 2.40 -11.72
CA ILE A 451 13.31 1.71 -12.65
C ILE A 451 12.84 2.62 -13.78
N GLY A 452 12.92 3.96 -13.59
CA GLY A 452 12.29 4.95 -14.44
C GLY A 452 10.83 5.21 -14.07
N LEU A 453 10.13 5.98 -14.90
CA LEU A 453 8.74 6.36 -14.63
C LEU A 453 7.77 5.26 -15.08
N ILE A 454 7.07 4.64 -14.15
CA ILE A 454 5.91 3.78 -14.44
C ILE A 454 4.67 4.69 -14.52
N PRO A 455 4.07 4.88 -15.72
CA PRO A 455 2.94 5.78 -15.86
C PRO A 455 1.75 5.38 -14.99
N LYS A 456 1.15 6.36 -14.28
CA LYS A 456 -0.01 6.15 -13.39
C LYS A 456 0.23 5.15 -12.24
N PHE A 457 1.46 5.04 -11.77
CA PHE A 457 1.80 4.13 -10.67
C PHE A 457 1.07 4.48 -9.37
N ASP A 458 0.76 5.75 -9.13
CA ASP A 458 -0.08 6.23 -8.03
C ASP A 458 -1.46 5.56 -7.99
N LYS A 459 -2.08 5.36 -9.17
CA LYS A 459 -3.36 4.66 -9.31
C LYS A 459 -3.20 3.15 -9.21
N LEU A 460 -2.15 2.61 -9.80
CA LEU A 460 -1.85 1.18 -9.73
C LEU A 460 -1.67 0.72 -8.28
N ILE A 461 -0.81 1.37 -7.50
CA ILE A 461 -0.52 0.96 -6.11
C ILE A 461 -1.75 1.01 -5.19
N ALA A 462 -2.71 1.88 -5.50
CA ALA A 462 -3.97 1.95 -4.78
C ALA A 462 -4.88 0.74 -5.03
N THR A 463 -4.79 0.11 -6.21
CA THR A 463 -5.73 -0.93 -6.68
C THR A 463 -5.20 -2.35 -6.64
N ILE A 464 -3.88 -2.55 -6.67
CA ILE A 464 -3.22 -3.88 -6.75
C ILE A 464 -3.54 -4.79 -5.56
N ARG A 465 -3.81 -4.22 -4.38
CA ARG A 465 -4.11 -4.99 -3.16
C ARG A 465 -5.24 -6.01 -3.35
N SER A 466 -6.34 -5.62 -3.99
CA SER A 466 -7.51 -6.48 -4.18
C SER A 466 -7.22 -7.66 -5.10
N ARG A 467 -6.19 -7.56 -5.94
CA ARG A 467 -5.79 -8.53 -6.96
C ARG A 467 -4.69 -9.50 -6.51
N GLU A 468 -4.37 -9.51 -5.22
CA GLU A 468 -3.26 -10.29 -4.64
C GLU A 468 -1.90 -9.90 -5.24
N ILE A 469 -1.68 -8.60 -5.40
CA ILE A 469 -0.40 -8.02 -5.80
C ILE A 469 0.06 -7.06 -4.71
N SER A 470 1.35 -7.06 -4.38
CA SER A 470 1.94 -6.12 -3.43
C SER A 470 3.31 -5.64 -3.87
N ALA A 471 3.63 -4.40 -3.54
CA ALA A 471 4.90 -3.78 -3.86
C ALA A 471 5.65 -3.32 -2.60
N SER A 472 6.90 -3.69 -2.49
CA SER A 472 7.86 -3.12 -1.54
C SER A 472 8.72 -2.12 -2.29
N ILE A 473 8.46 -0.84 -2.08
CA ILE A 473 9.19 0.28 -2.70
C ILE A 473 10.39 0.59 -1.82
N ILE A 474 11.59 0.36 -2.32
CA ILE A 474 12.82 0.50 -1.56
C ILE A 474 13.62 1.69 -2.12
N LEU A 475 13.92 2.65 -1.26
CA LEU A 475 14.51 3.95 -1.60
C LEU A 475 15.67 4.28 -0.67
N GLN A 476 16.55 5.15 -1.14
CA GLN A 476 17.59 5.74 -0.29
C GLN A 476 17.03 6.92 0.53
N SER A 477 16.09 7.67 -0.07
CA SER A 477 15.40 8.79 0.56
C SER A 477 14.02 9.00 -0.07
N GLN A 478 13.13 9.70 0.61
CA GLN A 478 11.81 10.04 0.04
C GLN A 478 11.90 11.07 -1.10
N SER A 479 12.94 11.92 -1.11
CA SER A 479 13.16 12.90 -2.18
C SER A 479 13.32 12.24 -3.55
N GLN A 480 13.91 11.04 -3.64
CA GLN A 480 14.00 10.28 -4.88
C GLN A 480 12.63 10.04 -5.51
N LEU A 481 11.64 9.64 -4.70
CA LEU A 481 10.28 9.42 -5.18
C LEU A 481 9.62 10.74 -5.63
N LYS A 482 9.84 11.82 -4.89
CA LYS A 482 9.30 13.15 -5.23
C LYS A 482 9.91 13.70 -6.53
N THR A 483 11.16 13.40 -6.84
CA THR A 483 11.81 13.80 -8.10
C THR A 483 11.13 13.16 -9.32
N ILE A 484 10.79 11.86 -9.24
CA ILE A 484 10.22 11.11 -10.37
C ILE A 484 8.71 11.35 -10.49
N TYR A 485 7.98 11.24 -9.38
CA TYR A 485 6.51 11.25 -9.36
C TYR A 485 5.90 12.59 -8.95
N LYS A 486 6.71 13.58 -8.56
CA LYS A 486 6.26 14.92 -8.14
C LYS A 486 5.13 14.82 -7.10
N ASP A 487 4.00 15.48 -7.31
CA ASP A 487 2.85 15.48 -6.40
C ASP A 487 2.23 14.09 -6.20
N ALA A 488 2.35 13.18 -7.16
CA ALA A 488 1.87 11.81 -7.04
C ALA A 488 2.65 10.97 -6.02
N ALA A 489 3.86 11.40 -5.62
CA ALA A 489 4.68 10.72 -4.61
C ALA A 489 3.97 10.57 -3.27
N GLU A 490 3.25 11.60 -2.81
CA GLU A 490 2.49 11.54 -1.56
C GLU A 490 1.35 10.51 -1.63
N THR A 491 0.70 10.38 -2.78
CA THR A 491 -0.33 9.35 -3.02
C THR A 491 0.28 7.95 -2.97
N ILE A 492 1.47 7.77 -3.55
CA ILE A 492 2.18 6.47 -3.52
C ILE A 492 2.53 6.10 -2.07
N ILE A 493 3.13 7.01 -1.31
CA ILE A 493 3.47 6.81 0.11
C ILE A 493 2.21 6.49 0.92
N GLY A 494 1.13 7.26 0.73
CA GLY A 494 -0.14 7.08 1.42
C GLY A 494 -0.84 5.74 1.15
N ASN A 495 -0.51 5.08 0.03
CA ASN A 495 -0.99 3.74 -0.31
C ASN A 495 -0.07 2.60 0.19
N CYS A 496 0.97 2.91 0.96
CA CYS A 496 1.79 1.94 1.67
C CYS A 496 1.40 1.94 3.15
N ASP A 497 0.69 0.90 3.62
CA ASP A 497 0.29 0.81 5.04
C ASP A 497 1.48 0.67 6.00
N THR A 498 2.65 0.31 5.47
CA THR A 498 3.88 0.07 6.24
C THR A 498 5.01 0.97 5.73
N MET A 499 5.66 1.67 6.66
CA MET A 499 6.92 2.37 6.41
C MET A 499 7.99 1.78 7.33
N LEU A 500 9.14 1.41 6.75
CA LEU A 500 10.31 0.90 7.45
C LEU A 500 11.51 1.81 7.18
N PHE A 501 12.00 2.47 8.22
CA PHE A 501 13.20 3.31 8.15
C PHE A 501 14.40 2.58 8.73
N LEU A 502 15.42 2.36 7.91
CA LEU A 502 16.65 1.63 8.25
C LEU A 502 17.83 2.55 8.58
N GLY A 503 17.59 3.85 8.67
CA GLY A 503 18.63 4.86 8.91
C GLY A 503 19.00 5.64 7.65
N GLY A 504 19.40 6.88 7.84
CA GLY A 504 19.79 7.80 6.78
C GLY A 504 20.08 9.19 7.33
N LYS A 505 20.59 10.09 6.50
CA LYS A 505 20.97 11.47 6.89
C LYS A 505 20.24 12.55 6.09
N GLU A 506 19.36 12.19 5.17
CA GLU A 506 18.66 13.15 4.34
C GLU A 506 17.62 13.93 5.17
N SER A 507 17.83 15.25 5.24
CA SER A 507 17.12 16.14 6.18
C SER A 507 15.60 16.15 6.01
N SER A 508 15.10 16.09 4.76
CA SER A 508 13.65 16.09 4.50
C SER A 508 13.00 14.79 4.97
N THR A 509 13.63 13.65 4.74
CA THR A 509 13.18 12.35 5.22
C THR A 509 13.17 12.29 6.76
N LEU A 510 14.25 12.76 7.42
CA LEU A 510 14.31 12.78 8.89
C LEU A 510 13.23 13.68 9.48
N LYS A 511 12.95 14.82 8.86
CA LYS A 511 11.89 15.74 9.28
C LYS A 511 10.51 15.05 9.21
N GLU A 512 10.20 14.42 8.10
CA GLU A 512 8.91 13.77 7.87
C GLU A 512 8.70 12.58 8.82
N ILE A 513 9.75 11.79 9.07
CA ILE A 513 9.70 10.68 10.04
C ILE A 513 9.46 11.22 11.45
N SER A 514 10.21 12.22 11.90
CA SER A 514 10.04 12.83 13.23
C SER A 514 8.63 13.38 13.43
N GLU A 515 8.08 14.09 12.43
CA GLU A 515 6.73 14.63 12.47
C GLU A 515 5.65 13.52 12.53
N THR A 516 5.83 12.43 11.78
CA THR A 516 4.88 11.31 11.76
C THR A 516 4.94 10.44 13.01
N LEU A 517 6.07 10.38 13.69
CA LEU A 517 6.20 9.72 15.01
C LEU A 517 5.37 10.45 16.08
N GLY A 518 5.20 11.77 15.94
CA GLY A 518 4.40 12.59 16.83
C GLY A 518 5.15 13.00 18.10
N LYS A 519 4.40 13.57 19.06
CA LYS A 519 4.94 14.09 20.32
C LYS A 519 4.41 13.31 21.50
N GLU A 520 5.26 13.17 22.51
CA GLU A 520 4.91 12.73 23.87
C GLU A 520 4.86 13.90 24.83
N THR A 521 4.10 13.79 25.89
CA THR A 521 4.07 14.77 26.97
C THR A 521 5.13 14.42 28.00
N ILE A 522 6.07 15.32 28.24
CA ILE A 522 7.11 15.17 29.27
C ILE A 522 6.93 16.20 30.39
N ASP A 523 7.37 15.82 31.57
CA ASP A 523 7.39 16.68 32.75
C ASP A 523 8.73 17.40 32.85
N LEU A 524 8.70 18.73 32.91
CA LEU A 524 9.87 19.58 33.10
C LEU A 524 9.84 20.18 34.49
N TYR A 525 10.96 20.05 35.21
CA TYR A 525 11.24 20.70 36.49
C TYR A 525 12.24 21.81 36.28
N ASN A 526 11.77 23.07 36.33
CA ASN A 526 12.66 24.21 36.33
C ASN A 526 12.94 24.64 37.75
N THR A 527 14.21 24.61 38.15
CA THR A 527 14.67 25.14 39.41
C THR A 527 15.18 26.56 39.23
N SER A 528 14.64 27.52 39.96
CA SER A 528 15.14 28.89 40.00
C SER A 528 15.84 29.11 41.34
N ASP A 529 17.11 29.47 41.26
CA ASP A 529 17.93 29.85 42.41
C ASP A 529 18.21 31.35 42.34
N THR A 530 17.60 32.12 43.22
CA THR A 530 17.81 33.57 43.31
C THR A 530 18.81 33.84 44.41
N ARG A 531 20.03 34.28 44.02
CA ARG A 531 21.11 34.64 44.89
C ARG A 531 21.06 36.14 45.19
N GLY A 532 20.57 36.53 46.35
CA GLY A 532 20.48 37.90 46.81
C GLY A 532 20.42 37.96 48.35
N GLN A 533 20.11 39.15 48.93
CA GLN A 533 19.98 39.30 50.36
C GLN A 533 18.89 38.40 51.00
N SER A 534 18.00 37.87 50.20
CA SER A 534 17.00 36.86 50.58
C SER A 534 17.02 35.73 49.54
N PRO A 535 17.86 34.65 49.71
CA PRO A 535 17.90 33.54 48.76
C PRO A 535 16.57 32.77 48.77
N SER A 536 16.03 32.54 47.56
CA SER A 536 14.81 31.73 47.41
C SER A 536 15.04 30.67 46.37
N PHE A 537 14.60 29.44 46.73
CA PHE A 537 14.57 28.30 45.81
C PHE A 537 13.13 28.08 45.37
N GLY A 538 12.87 28.16 44.07
CA GLY A 538 11.58 27.86 43.47
C GLY A 538 11.69 26.66 42.52
N THR A 539 10.80 25.68 42.64
CA THR A 539 10.66 24.60 41.66
C THR A 539 9.35 24.81 40.93
N THR A 540 9.44 25.04 39.62
CA THR A 540 8.26 25.16 38.76
C THR A 540 8.10 23.87 37.96
N TYR A 541 6.96 23.22 38.15
CA TYR A 541 6.55 22.06 37.36
C TYR A 541 5.80 22.51 36.11
N GLN A 542 6.28 22.12 34.95
CA GLN A 542 5.67 22.43 33.66
C GLN A 542 5.64 21.18 32.78
N LYS A 543 4.54 20.97 32.08
CA LYS A 543 4.46 19.95 31.04
C LYS A 543 4.75 20.56 29.67
N THR A 544 5.45 19.84 28.83
CA THR A 544 5.74 20.23 27.45
C THR A 544 5.67 19.03 26.51
N GLY A 545 5.51 19.31 25.20
CA GLY A 545 5.57 18.28 24.17
C GLY A 545 6.99 18.09 23.68
N LYS A 546 7.52 16.86 23.77
CA LYS A 546 8.77 16.43 23.14
C LYS A 546 8.44 15.53 21.94
N GLU A 547 9.14 15.68 20.83
CA GLU A 547 9.07 14.72 19.72
C GLU A 547 9.50 13.35 20.23
N LEU A 548 8.77 12.27 19.86
CA LEU A 548 9.08 10.91 20.31
C LEU A 548 10.50 10.50 19.92
N MET A 549 10.97 11.00 18.79
CA MET A 549 12.37 10.97 18.36
C MET A 549 12.62 12.19 17.44
N SER A 550 13.56 13.04 17.83
CA SER A 550 13.89 14.26 17.10
C SER A 550 14.76 13.96 15.87
N ARG A 551 14.92 14.93 14.97
CA ARG A 551 15.73 14.77 13.73
C ARG A 551 17.20 14.45 14.03
N ASP A 552 17.75 15.07 15.04
CA ASP A 552 19.12 14.83 15.50
C ASP A 552 19.27 13.42 16.09
N GLU A 553 18.33 12.98 16.93
CA GLU A 553 18.29 11.60 17.43
C GLU A 553 18.16 10.57 16.29
N LEU A 554 17.31 10.84 15.30
CA LEU A 554 17.18 9.99 14.10
C LEU A 554 18.48 9.91 13.29
N SER A 555 19.22 11.00 13.18
CA SER A 555 20.46 11.07 12.40
C SER A 555 21.61 10.26 13.00
N VAL A 556 21.59 10.03 14.31
CA VAL A 556 22.57 9.26 15.10
C VAL A 556 22.03 7.91 15.58
N MET A 557 20.87 7.50 15.07
CA MET A 557 20.27 6.20 15.43
C MET A 557 21.26 5.06 15.17
N ASP A 558 21.35 4.15 16.14
CA ASP A 558 22.22 2.98 16.05
C ASP A 558 21.98 2.19 14.76
N GLY A 559 23.07 1.80 14.08
CA GLY A 559 23.02 1.09 12.82
C GLY A 559 22.32 -0.27 12.84
N SER A 560 22.15 -0.88 14.03
CA SER A 560 21.39 -2.12 14.25
C SER A 560 19.89 -1.89 14.41
N LYS A 561 19.45 -0.63 14.65
CA LYS A 561 18.05 -0.27 14.90
C LYS A 561 17.34 0.17 13.62
N CYS A 562 16.03 0.06 13.66
CA CYS A 562 15.13 0.55 12.62
C CYS A 562 13.82 1.07 13.25
N ILE A 563 13.12 1.91 12.49
CA ILE A 563 11.81 2.41 12.89
C ILE A 563 10.76 1.84 11.96
N LEU A 564 9.75 1.21 12.54
CA LEU A 564 8.60 0.67 11.83
C LEU A 564 7.36 1.49 12.15
N GLN A 565 6.68 1.95 11.12
CA GLN A 565 5.36 2.55 11.21
C GLN A 565 4.36 1.68 10.45
N LEU A 566 3.27 1.29 11.09
CA LEU A 566 2.17 0.54 10.50
C LEU A 566 0.86 1.30 10.72
N ARG A 567 0.08 1.49 9.68
CA ARG A 567 -1.17 2.24 9.73
C ARG A 567 -2.09 1.74 10.85
N GLY A 568 -2.46 2.65 11.75
CA GLY A 568 -3.35 2.37 12.89
C GLY A 568 -2.71 1.56 14.02
N VAL A 569 -1.38 1.52 14.09
CA VAL A 569 -0.59 0.92 15.18
C VAL A 569 0.44 1.94 15.65
N ARG A 570 0.86 1.86 16.90
CA ARG A 570 1.95 2.68 17.43
C ARG A 570 3.26 2.37 16.69
N PRO A 571 4.14 3.36 16.48
CA PRO A 571 5.45 3.13 15.87
C PRO A 571 6.34 2.24 16.74
N PHE A 572 7.24 1.50 16.12
CA PHE A 572 8.20 0.62 16.81
C PHE A 572 9.63 1.08 16.55
N LEU A 573 10.43 1.12 17.60
CA LEU A 573 11.89 1.21 17.52
C LEU A 573 12.45 -0.19 17.84
N SER A 574 12.86 -0.91 16.78
CA SER A 574 13.21 -2.33 16.86
C SER A 574 14.57 -2.61 16.26
N ASP A 575 15.09 -3.80 16.52
CA ASP A 575 16.30 -4.28 15.86
C ASP A 575 15.99 -4.67 14.40
N LYS A 576 16.93 -4.41 13.50
CA LYS A 576 16.89 -4.92 12.13
C LYS A 576 16.89 -6.45 12.16
N PHE A 577 16.22 -7.07 11.20
CA PHE A 577 16.16 -8.53 11.14
C PHE A 577 17.55 -9.14 10.90
N ASP A 578 18.00 -9.97 11.83
CA ASP A 578 19.24 -10.73 11.68
C ASP A 578 19.00 -11.92 10.73
N ILE A 579 19.51 -11.81 9.52
CA ILE A 579 19.35 -12.81 8.46
C ILE A 579 19.84 -14.21 8.88
N THR A 580 20.85 -14.28 9.76
CA THR A 580 21.45 -15.54 10.23
C THR A 580 20.48 -16.37 11.08
N LYS A 581 19.45 -15.73 11.65
CA LYS A 581 18.40 -16.40 12.43
C LYS A 581 17.29 -17.01 11.58
N HIS A 582 17.29 -16.76 10.27
CA HIS A 582 16.32 -17.38 9.37
C HIS A 582 16.66 -18.84 9.10
N LYS A 583 15.66 -19.73 9.10
CA LYS A 583 15.84 -21.18 8.91
C LYS A 583 16.59 -21.54 7.62
N ARG A 584 16.36 -20.76 6.55
CA ARG A 584 16.93 -20.98 5.22
C ARG A 584 18.24 -20.22 4.97
N TYR A 585 18.81 -19.57 5.98
CA TYR A 585 20.08 -18.83 5.81
C TYR A 585 21.20 -19.72 5.26
N LYS A 586 21.20 -21.01 5.65
CA LYS A 586 22.18 -22.01 5.17
C LYS A 586 22.08 -22.32 3.67
N GLU A 587 20.97 -21.98 3.05
CA GLU A 587 20.72 -22.18 1.62
C GLU A 587 21.26 -21.03 0.76
N LEU A 588 21.67 -19.90 1.37
CA LEU A 588 22.22 -18.74 0.68
C LEU A 588 23.72 -18.87 0.41
N SER A 589 24.21 -18.17 -0.62
CA SER A 589 25.65 -18.07 -0.88
C SER A 589 26.41 -17.27 0.17
N ASP A 590 25.70 -16.44 0.95
CA ASP A 590 26.24 -15.75 2.14
C ASP A 590 26.77 -16.74 3.19
N PHE A 591 26.16 -17.90 3.29
CA PHE A 591 26.57 -18.97 4.20
C PHE A 591 27.63 -19.88 3.56
N ASP A 592 27.41 -20.33 2.33
CA ASP A 592 28.35 -21.19 1.57
C ASP A 592 28.35 -20.77 0.10
N LYS A 593 29.52 -20.41 -0.43
CA LYS A 593 29.70 -20.02 -1.84
C LYS A 593 29.23 -21.07 -2.85
N LYS A 594 29.15 -22.34 -2.47
CA LYS A 594 28.57 -23.41 -3.30
C LYS A 594 27.09 -23.24 -3.58
N ASN A 595 26.41 -22.39 -2.82
CA ASN A 595 25.00 -22.01 -3.02
C ASN A 595 24.84 -20.81 -3.97
N ALA A 596 25.92 -20.32 -4.56
CA ALA A 596 25.83 -19.27 -5.57
C ALA A 596 25.09 -19.80 -6.81
N PHE A 597 24.16 -18.99 -7.32
CA PHE A 597 23.40 -19.32 -8.52
C PHE A 597 24.19 -18.93 -9.76
N ASP A 598 24.39 -19.89 -10.64
CA ASP A 598 25.05 -19.69 -11.92
C ASP A 598 24.02 -19.38 -13.01
N VAL A 599 23.84 -18.09 -13.28
CA VAL A 599 22.87 -17.58 -14.25
C VAL A 599 23.17 -18.09 -15.67
N GLU A 600 24.46 -18.11 -16.08
CA GLU A 600 24.82 -18.53 -17.44
C GLU A 600 24.51 -20.01 -17.67
N ARG A 601 24.85 -20.85 -16.70
CA ARG A 601 24.57 -22.28 -16.76
C ARG A 601 23.05 -22.55 -16.79
N TYR A 602 22.28 -21.78 -16.00
CA TYR A 602 20.83 -21.90 -15.96
C TYR A 602 20.20 -21.53 -17.32
N LEU A 603 20.59 -20.40 -17.91
CA LEU A 603 20.09 -19.97 -19.21
C LEU A 603 20.44 -20.96 -20.33
N LYS A 604 21.67 -21.50 -20.34
CA LYS A 604 22.08 -22.52 -21.32
C LYS A 604 21.30 -23.82 -21.17
N HIS A 605 20.90 -24.19 -19.96
CA HIS A 605 20.10 -25.39 -19.71
C HIS A 605 18.65 -25.21 -20.19
N GLU A 606 18.04 -24.07 -19.92
CA GLU A 606 16.69 -23.74 -20.40
C GLU A 606 16.62 -23.71 -21.94
N LEU A 607 17.63 -23.13 -22.60
CA LEU A 607 17.72 -23.15 -24.06
C LEU A 607 17.80 -24.57 -24.62
N ARG A 608 18.58 -25.49 -23.98
CA ARG A 608 18.67 -26.90 -24.42
C ARG A 608 17.34 -27.64 -24.27
N LEU A 609 16.61 -27.43 -23.17
CA LEU A 609 15.30 -28.06 -22.98
C LEU A 609 14.28 -27.61 -24.04
N ARG A 610 14.37 -26.37 -24.52
CA ARG A 610 13.51 -25.89 -25.63
C ARG A 610 13.91 -26.45 -27.00
N MET A 611 15.19 -26.76 -27.22
CA MET A 611 15.66 -27.38 -28.47
C MET A 611 15.30 -28.87 -28.56
N ASP A 612 15.01 -29.53 -27.41
CA ASP A 612 14.55 -30.89 -27.36
C ASP A 612 13.01 -31.04 -27.49
N GLU A 613 12.26 -29.97 -27.51
CA GLU A 613 10.86 -29.96 -27.93
C GLU A 613 10.82 -30.04 -29.46
N GLU A 614 10.28 -31.15 -30.00
CA GLU A 614 10.23 -31.55 -31.41
C GLU A 614 10.13 -30.38 -32.38
N PHE A 615 11.25 -30.02 -33.01
CA PHE A 615 11.23 -29.21 -34.22
C PHE A 615 11.06 -30.21 -35.38
N ASP A 616 9.97 -30.05 -36.15
CA ASP A 616 9.88 -30.69 -37.47
C ASP A 616 10.97 -30.09 -38.37
N CYS A 617 12.10 -30.78 -38.44
CA CYS A 617 13.15 -30.41 -39.38
C CYS A 617 12.72 -30.82 -40.77
N TYR A 618 12.32 -29.92 -41.59
CA TYR A 618 12.19 -30.13 -43.02
C TYR A 618 13.57 -29.98 -43.65
N GLU A 619 14.15 -31.10 -44.12
CA GLU A 619 15.30 -31.06 -45.01
C GLU A 619 14.84 -30.39 -46.34
N VAL A 620 15.27 -29.17 -46.56
CA VAL A 620 15.13 -28.53 -47.87
C VAL A 620 16.26 -29.11 -48.76
N ASP A 621 15.91 -30.03 -49.63
CA ASP A 621 16.80 -30.46 -50.72
C ASP A 621 17.13 -29.22 -51.57
N VAL A 622 18.27 -28.61 -51.32
CA VAL A 622 18.87 -27.65 -52.23
C VAL A 622 19.41 -28.45 -53.39
N SER A 623 18.56 -28.72 -54.38
CA SER A 623 19.01 -29.23 -55.67
C SER A 623 19.94 -28.19 -56.29
N GLU A 624 21.18 -28.59 -56.52
CA GLU A 624 22.12 -27.84 -57.32
C GLU A 624 21.54 -27.58 -58.72
N GLU A 625 21.06 -26.37 -58.97
CA GLU A 625 20.90 -25.76 -60.29
C GLU A 625 21.76 -24.51 -60.26
N SER A 626 22.69 -24.32 -61.08
CA SER A 626 23.23 -24.76 -62.34
C SER A 626 24.46 -23.91 -62.66
N THR A 627 25.53 -24.49 -62.91
CA THR A 627 26.57 -23.90 -63.76
C THR A 627 26.15 -24.11 -65.24
N ALA A 628 25.75 -23.03 -65.90
CA ALA A 628 25.89 -22.85 -67.35
C ALA A 628 25.85 -21.34 -67.65
#